data_449b014bc476a220a4f2423529eb6711
#
_entry.id   449b014bc476a220a4f2423529eb6711
#
_cell.length_a   1.000
_cell.length_b   1.000
_cell.length_c   1.000
_cell.angle_alpha   90.00
_cell.angle_beta   90.00
_cell.angle_gamma   90.00
#
_symmetry.space_group_name_H-M   'P 1'
#
loop_
_entity.id
_entity.type
_entity.pdbx_description
1 polymer ?
#
loop_
_entity_poly.entity_id
_entity_poly.type
_entity_poly.pdbx_seq_one_letter_code
_entity_poly.pdbx_strand_id
1 'polypeptide(L)'
;GGGPVSSYETHAQKGLPPLKGEHAALQLFTQILGGCRGIFFYCNGDVPGFGFFNDKATPPEVREKLTAFFRLVNTHQKEFSLPRAQADIAVLLSNAASLHYGSDADPAKRDEYTRRVSQTYDLIRNQHFAVDFISESQLPEKLGNYKLLVIPSRSILTDAELKLLETFVKKGGKLLAFGKAFDR
;
A
#
# COMPACT_ATOMS: atom_id res chain seq x y z
N GLY A 1 -1.22 1.59 -3.55
CA GLY A 1 -0.40 2.28 -4.47
C GLY A 1 0.93 2.63 -3.84
N GLY A 2 2.02 1.98 -4.29
CA GLY A 2 3.35 2.38 -3.86
C GLY A 2 3.58 3.84 -4.26
N GLY A 3 4.06 4.66 -3.34
CA GLY A 3 4.51 6.00 -3.66
C GLY A 3 5.56 5.96 -4.78
N PRO A 4 5.76 7.06 -5.47
CA PRO A 4 6.72 7.10 -6.56
C PRO A 4 8.07 6.64 -6.03
N VAL A 5 8.63 5.64 -6.68
CA VAL A 5 10.05 5.31 -6.47
C VAL A 5 10.76 6.58 -6.85
N SER A 6 11.34 7.25 -5.87
CA SER A 6 12.09 8.46 -6.15
C SER A 6 13.19 8.10 -7.15
N SER A 7 13.29 8.88 -8.21
CA SER A 7 14.38 8.70 -9.16
C SER A 7 15.71 8.80 -8.43
N TYR A 8 16.74 8.22 -9.00
CA TYR A 8 18.10 8.26 -8.44
C TYR A 8 18.54 9.70 -8.13
N GLU A 9 18.17 10.64 -9.00
CA GLU A 9 18.45 12.07 -8.81
C GLU A 9 17.65 12.69 -7.67
N THR A 10 16.39 12.30 -7.48
CA THR A 10 15.58 12.79 -6.35
C THR A 10 16.14 12.34 -5.02
N HIS A 11 16.72 11.14 -4.94
CA HIS A 11 17.44 10.67 -3.75
C HIS A 11 18.69 11.52 -3.49
N ALA A 12 19.49 11.79 -4.50
CA ALA A 12 20.70 12.60 -4.39
C ALA A 12 20.36 14.05 -3.99
N GLN A 13 19.35 14.66 -4.57
CA GLN A 13 18.89 16.01 -4.24
C GLN A 13 18.39 16.14 -2.79
N LYS A 14 17.86 15.07 -2.21
CA LYS A 14 17.40 15.03 -0.81
C LYS A 14 18.51 14.64 0.18
N GLY A 15 19.75 14.48 -0.27
CA GLY A 15 20.85 14.01 0.58
C GLY A 15 20.66 12.58 1.09
N LEU A 16 19.78 11.79 0.46
CA LEU A 16 19.57 10.40 0.81
C LEU A 16 20.65 9.53 0.17
N PRO A 17 21.01 8.41 0.79
CA PRO A 17 21.97 7.49 0.20
C PRO A 17 21.46 7.00 -1.16
N PRO A 18 22.36 6.75 -2.13
CA PRO A 18 21.97 6.31 -3.45
C PRO A 18 21.14 5.03 -3.41
N LEU A 19 20.13 4.95 -4.27
CA LEU A 19 19.30 3.76 -4.40
C LEU A 19 20.15 2.60 -4.88
N LYS A 20 20.27 1.55 -4.08
CA LYS A 20 20.96 0.31 -4.46
C LYS A 20 20.04 -0.62 -5.24
N GLY A 21 20.60 -1.46 -6.08
CA GLY A 21 19.84 -2.44 -6.85
C GLY A 21 19.00 -3.38 -6.00
N GLU A 22 19.48 -3.76 -4.82
CA GLU A 22 18.75 -4.59 -3.88
C GLU A 22 17.46 -3.90 -3.37
N HIS A 23 17.50 -2.58 -3.12
CA HIS A 23 16.32 -1.83 -2.68
C HIS A 23 15.25 -1.80 -3.77
N ALA A 24 15.66 -1.60 -5.02
CA ALA A 24 14.74 -1.62 -6.15
C ALA A 24 14.11 -3.02 -6.32
N ALA A 25 14.91 -4.07 -6.29
CA ALA A 25 14.42 -5.44 -6.38
C ALA A 25 13.48 -5.79 -5.21
N LEU A 26 13.84 -5.44 -3.97
CA LEU A 26 13.00 -5.67 -2.80
C LEU A 26 11.64 -4.98 -2.92
N GLN A 27 11.61 -3.75 -3.42
CA GLN A 27 10.37 -3.02 -3.63
C GLN A 27 9.46 -3.72 -4.66
N LEU A 28 10.03 -4.21 -5.76
CA LEU A 28 9.29 -4.94 -6.78
C LEU A 28 8.76 -6.28 -6.25
N PHE A 29 9.58 -7.03 -5.50
CA PHE A 29 9.15 -8.24 -4.83
C PHE A 29 7.99 -7.97 -3.87
N THR A 30 8.09 -6.91 -3.07
CA THR A 30 7.03 -6.52 -2.13
C THR A 30 5.71 -6.25 -2.86
N GLN A 31 5.75 -5.60 -4.01
CA GLN A 31 4.56 -5.34 -4.83
C GLN A 31 3.95 -6.63 -5.39
N ILE A 32 4.76 -7.51 -5.99
CA ILE A 32 4.28 -8.77 -6.57
C ILE A 32 3.73 -9.69 -5.47
N LEU A 33 4.46 -9.86 -4.38
CA LEU A 33 4.01 -10.66 -3.24
C LEU A 33 2.78 -10.04 -2.55
N GLY A 34 2.62 -8.72 -2.65
CA GLY A 34 1.41 -7.99 -2.24
C GLY A 34 0.22 -8.18 -3.17
N GLY A 35 0.38 -8.92 -4.29
CA GLY A 35 -0.70 -9.23 -5.23
C GLY A 35 -0.77 -8.33 -6.46
N CYS A 36 0.22 -7.45 -6.69
CA CYS A 36 0.31 -6.69 -7.92
C CYS A 36 0.49 -7.64 -9.11
N ARG A 37 -0.32 -7.43 -10.17
CA ARG A 37 -0.27 -8.22 -11.41
C ARG A 37 0.43 -7.50 -12.55
N GLY A 38 0.76 -6.24 -12.37
CA GLY A 38 1.49 -5.43 -13.32
C GLY A 38 2.26 -4.32 -12.60
N ILE A 39 3.43 -3.99 -13.11
CA ILE A 39 4.28 -2.93 -12.59
C ILE A 39 4.53 -1.96 -13.73
N PHE A 40 4.19 -0.71 -13.52
CA PHE A 40 4.47 0.38 -14.46
C PHE A 40 5.57 1.26 -13.89
N PHE A 41 6.60 1.46 -14.67
CA PHE A 41 7.66 2.41 -14.35
C PHE A 41 7.37 3.75 -15.04
N TYR A 42 7.22 4.78 -14.27
CA TYR A 42 7.13 6.15 -14.75
C TYR A 42 8.48 6.83 -14.57
N CYS A 43 9.07 7.34 -15.52
CA CYS A 43 9.05 7.25 -16.97
C CYS A 43 10.41 6.70 -17.44
N ASN A 44 10.49 6.27 -18.70
CA ASN A 44 11.77 5.93 -19.32
C ASN A 44 12.21 7.14 -20.16
N GLY A 45 13.27 7.84 -19.75
CA GLY A 45 13.77 8.98 -20.52
C GLY A 45 14.68 9.92 -19.74
N ASP A 46 15.31 10.82 -20.49
CA ASP A 46 16.29 11.80 -20.02
C ASP A 46 15.66 13.04 -19.32
N VAL A 47 14.50 12.90 -18.71
CA VAL A 47 13.89 13.99 -17.95
C VAL A 47 14.54 14.06 -16.56
N PRO A 48 15.31 15.13 -16.26
CA PRO A 48 15.95 15.29 -14.96
C PRO A 48 14.94 15.22 -13.81
N GLY A 49 15.22 14.40 -12.80
CA GLY A 49 14.37 14.23 -11.63
C GLY A 49 13.15 13.31 -11.82
N PHE A 50 12.91 12.81 -13.02
CA PHE A 50 11.82 11.89 -13.31
C PHE A 50 12.34 10.68 -14.10
N GLY A 51 11.99 9.51 -13.65
CA GLY A 51 12.28 8.27 -14.36
C GLY A 51 13.00 7.25 -13.51
N PHE A 52 12.53 6.02 -13.63
CA PHE A 52 13.16 4.86 -12.98
C PHE A 52 14.36 4.37 -13.78
N PHE A 53 14.30 4.53 -15.09
CA PHE A 53 15.36 4.18 -16.03
C PHE A 53 15.79 5.44 -16.79
N ASN A 54 16.92 5.97 -16.42
CA ASN A 54 17.65 6.94 -17.22
C ASN A 54 18.95 6.26 -17.68
N ASP A 55 19.19 6.22 -18.98
CA ASP A 55 20.37 5.53 -19.54
C ASP A 55 21.69 6.12 -19.04
N LYS A 56 21.70 7.37 -18.63
CA LYS A 56 22.87 8.06 -18.09
C LYS A 56 22.96 8.03 -16.57
N ALA A 57 21.82 7.95 -15.86
CA ALA A 57 21.77 8.10 -14.41
C ALA A 57 21.51 6.80 -13.64
N THR A 58 20.95 5.75 -14.28
CA THR A 58 20.71 4.49 -13.58
C THR A 58 22.00 3.66 -13.55
N PRO A 59 22.57 3.38 -12.38
CA PRO A 59 23.79 2.60 -12.28
C PRO A 59 23.65 1.22 -12.90
N PRO A 60 24.71 0.68 -13.51
CA PRO A 60 24.71 -0.66 -14.10
C PRO A 60 24.25 -1.75 -13.14
N GLU A 61 24.62 -1.67 -11.86
CA GLU A 61 24.23 -2.61 -10.82
C GLU A 61 22.70 -2.66 -10.61
N VAL A 62 22.02 -1.49 -10.66
CA VAL A 62 20.56 -1.42 -10.53
C VAL A 62 19.90 -2.11 -11.72
N ARG A 63 20.42 -1.87 -12.94
CA ARG A 63 19.90 -2.54 -14.16
C ARG A 63 20.09 -4.04 -14.10
N GLU A 64 21.24 -4.50 -13.63
CA GLU A 64 21.54 -5.92 -13.48
C GLU A 64 20.55 -6.59 -12.51
N LYS A 65 20.34 -5.99 -11.32
CA LYS A 65 19.39 -6.51 -10.32
C LYS A 65 17.96 -6.54 -10.83
N LEU A 66 17.53 -5.51 -11.54
CA LEU A 66 16.20 -5.47 -12.16
C LEU A 66 16.06 -6.51 -13.27
N THR A 67 17.08 -6.68 -14.10
CA THR A 67 17.09 -7.72 -15.13
C THR A 67 17.00 -9.11 -14.52
N ALA A 68 17.75 -9.38 -13.46
CA ALA A 68 17.67 -10.62 -12.72
C ALA A 68 16.29 -10.85 -12.11
N PHE A 69 15.68 -9.81 -11.52
CA PHE A 69 14.32 -9.85 -11.01
C PHE A 69 13.30 -10.21 -12.10
N PHE A 70 13.32 -9.55 -13.25
CA PHE A 70 12.38 -9.84 -14.33
C PHE A 70 12.59 -11.24 -14.92
N ARG A 71 13.83 -11.72 -15.03
CA ARG A 71 14.11 -13.10 -15.42
C ARG A 71 13.50 -14.09 -14.45
N LEU A 72 13.67 -13.87 -13.14
CA LEU A 72 13.10 -14.72 -12.11
C LEU A 72 11.56 -14.77 -12.21
N VAL A 73 10.91 -13.61 -12.31
CA VAL A 73 9.45 -13.52 -12.44
C VAL A 73 8.96 -14.22 -13.70
N ASN A 74 9.64 -14.04 -14.83
CA ASN A 74 9.27 -14.70 -16.09
C ASN A 74 9.47 -16.22 -16.03
N THR A 75 10.56 -16.69 -15.41
CA THR A 75 10.82 -18.12 -15.24
C THR A 75 9.79 -18.79 -14.35
N HIS A 76 9.33 -18.10 -13.32
CA HIS A 76 8.38 -18.58 -12.32
C HIS A 76 7.00 -17.91 -12.44
N GLN A 77 6.57 -17.62 -13.66
CA GLN A 77 5.33 -16.89 -13.92
C GLN A 77 4.09 -17.58 -13.34
N LYS A 78 4.08 -18.91 -13.35
CA LYS A 78 2.97 -19.69 -12.80
C LYS A 78 2.85 -19.48 -11.28
N GLU A 79 3.95 -19.57 -10.56
CA GLU A 79 4.00 -19.40 -9.11
C GLU A 79 3.63 -17.98 -8.69
N PHE A 80 4.16 -16.96 -9.38
CA PHE A 80 3.81 -15.56 -9.13
C PHE A 80 2.38 -15.20 -9.55
N SER A 81 1.73 -16.03 -10.36
CA SER A 81 0.33 -15.84 -10.79
C SER A 81 -0.68 -16.53 -9.88
N LEU A 82 -0.24 -17.32 -8.91
CA LEU A 82 -1.12 -17.96 -7.95
C LEU A 82 -1.95 -16.92 -7.18
N PRO A 83 -3.21 -17.23 -6.86
CA PRO A 83 -4.00 -16.39 -5.99
C PRO A 83 -3.30 -16.19 -4.66
N ARG A 84 -3.31 -14.97 -4.16
CA ARG A 84 -2.85 -14.70 -2.80
C ARG A 84 -3.77 -15.41 -1.81
N ALA A 85 -3.19 -15.95 -0.74
CA ALA A 85 -3.97 -16.49 0.36
C ALA A 85 -4.90 -15.41 0.94
N GLN A 86 -6.15 -15.79 1.23
CA GLN A 86 -7.12 -14.91 1.88
C GLN A 86 -6.58 -14.46 3.24
N ALA A 87 -6.56 -13.16 3.49
CA ALA A 87 -6.20 -12.63 4.79
C ALA A 87 -7.38 -12.74 5.77
N ASP A 88 -7.09 -13.00 7.02
CA ASP A 88 -8.09 -12.97 8.10
C ASP A 88 -8.34 -11.53 8.62
N ILE A 89 -7.43 -10.61 8.30
CA ILE A 89 -7.42 -9.24 8.80
C ILE A 89 -7.55 -8.27 7.63
N ALA A 90 -8.46 -7.31 7.76
CA ALA A 90 -8.56 -6.17 6.86
C ALA A 90 -8.29 -4.86 7.60
N VAL A 91 -7.66 -3.91 6.92
CA VAL A 91 -7.54 -2.51 7.35
C VAL A 91 -8.46 -1.67 6.50
N LEU A 92 -9.33 -0.89 7.13
CA LEU A 92 -10.21 0.03 6.42
C LEU A 92 -9.40 1.18 5.82
N LEU A 93 -9.44 1.29 4.51
CA LEU A 93 -8.95 2.43 3.76
C LEU A 93 -10.13 3.31 3.35
N SER A 94 -10.44 4.30 4.19
CA SER A 94 -11.56 5.20 3.92
C SER A 94 -11.22 6.20 2.83
N ASN A 95 -11.88 6.06 1.69
CA ASN A 95 -11.75 7.00 0.58
C ASN A 95 -12.35 8.37 0.95
N ALA A 96 -13.48 8.37 1.66
CA ALA A 96 -14.13 9.60 2.12
C ALA A 96 -13.21 10.37 3.09
N ALA A 97 -12.60 9.70 4.06
CA ALA A 97 -11.63 10.31 4.96
C ALA A 97 -10.37 10.77 4.22
N SER A 98 -9.88 9.99 3.27
CA SER A 98 -8.71 10.36 2.45
C SER A 98 -8.94 11.63 1.65
N LEU A 99 -10.13 11.81 1.07
CA LEU A 99 -10.50 13.02 0.34
C LEU A 99 -10.70 14.20 1.29
N HIS A 100 -11.42 14.00 2.39
CA HIS A 100 -11.73 15.06 3.36
C HIS A 100 -10.46 15.61 4.02
N TYR A 101 -9.63 14.74 4.58
CA TYR A 101 -8.39 15.16 5.24
C TYR A 101 -7.27 15.48 4.25
N GLY A 102 -7.24 14.84 3.08
CA GLY A 102 -6.29 15.14 2.01
C GLY A 102 -6.42 16.54 1.43
N SER A 103 -7.57 17.20 1.60
CA SER A 103 -7.81 18.59 1.21
C SER A 103 -7.51 19.62 2.31
N ASP A 104 -7.11 19.19 3.52
CA ASP A 104 -6.80 20.11 4.63
C ASP A 104 -5.61 21.03 4.24
N ALA A 105 -5.74 22.30 4.55
CA ALA A 105 -4.69 23.30 4.33
C ALA A 105 -3.44 23.05 5.17
N ASP A 106 -3.61 22.40 6.34
CA ASP A 106 -2.51 22.01 7.22
C ASP A 106 -1.89 20.68 6.74
N PRO A 107 -0.63 20.69 6.24
CA PRO A 107 0.04 19.48 5.78
C PRO A 107 0.12 18.38 6.83
N ALA A 108 0.28 18.74 8.11
CA ALA A 108 0.38 17.77 9.20
C ALA A 108 -0.92 16.97 9.37
N LYS A 109 -2.06 17.61 9.24
CA LYS A 109 -3.38 16.96 9.28
C LYS A 109 -3.64 16.13 8.03
N ARG A 110 -3.30 16.68 6.87
CA ARG A 110 -3.45 16.01 5.57
C ARG A 110 -2.68 14.69 5.55
N ASP A 111 -1.46 14.69 6.03
CA ASP A 111 -0.60 13.51 5.99
C ASP A 111 -0.87 12.54 7.15
N GLU A 112 -1.54 12.99 8.21
CA GLU A 112 -1.80 12.16 9.40
C GLU A 112 -2.62 10.92 9.07
N TYR A 113 -3.68 11.05 8.29
CA TYR A 113 -4.53 9.93 7.91
C TYR A 113 -3.73 8.84 7.19
N THR A 114 -3.04 9.22 6.13
CA THR A 114 -2.22 8.28 5.33
C THR A 114 -1.13 7.62 6.18
N ARG A 115 -0.47 8.40 7.04
CA ARG A 115 0.56 7.89 7.95
C ARG A 115 0.00 6.87 8.92
N ARG A 116 -1.17 7.10 9.53
CA ARG A 116 -1.79 6.15 10.45
C ARG A 116 -2.21 4.86 9.77
N VAL A 117 -2.78 4.95 8.57
CA VAL A 117 -3.12 3.78 7.76
C VAL A 117 -1.87 2.94 7.47
N SER A 118 -0.80 3.58 7.01
CA SER A 118 0.47 2.89 6.71
C SER A 118 1.08 2.25 7.96
N GLN A 119 1.15 2.99 9.06
CA GLN A 119 1.69 2.48 10.33
C GLN A 119 0.89 1.28 10.87
N THR A 120 -0.43 1.32 10.75
CA THR A 120 -1.28 0.20 11.18
C THR A 120 -1.03 -1.04 10.31
N TYR A 121 -0.94 -0.85 9.01
CA TYR A 121 -0.61 -1.93 8.09
C TYR A 121 0.76 -2.55 8.40
N ASP A 122 1.77 -1.71 8.59
CA ASP A 122 3.13 -2.16 8.91
C ASP A 122 3.19 -2.88 10.26
N LEU A 123 2.46 -2.39 11.26
CA LEU A 123 2.37 -3.03 12.57
C LEU A 123 1.85 -4.48 12.45
N ILE A 124 0.77 -4.68 11.71
CA ILE A 124 0.16 -6.00 11.52
C ILE A 124 1.10 -6.90 10.72
N ARG A 125 1.68 -6.37 9.65
CA ARG A 125 2.58 -7.11 8.77
C ARG A 125 3.87 -7.54 9.46
N ASN A 126 4.42 -6.69 10.33
CA ASN A 126 5.62 -7.00 11.11
C ASN A 126 5.38 -8.11 12.16
N GLN A 127 4.12 -8.41 12.47
CA GLN A 127 3.75 -9.58 13.26
C GLN A 127 3.48 -10.82 12.39
N HIS A 128 3.86 -10.79 11.11
CA HIS A 128 3.70 -11.88 10.14
C HIS A 128 2.27 -12.28 9.83
N PHE A 129 1.28 -11.41 10.10
CA PHE A 129 -0.09 -11.64 9.67
C PHE A 129 -0.31 -11.19 8.23
N ALA A 130 -1.07 -11.99 7.49
CA ALA A 130 -1.62 -11.54 6.22
C ALA A 130 -2.68 -10.47 6.48
N VAL A 131 -2.62 -9.39 5.73
CA VAL A 131 -3.52 -8.25 5.89
C VAL A 131 -3.90 -7.68 4.53
N ASP A 132 -5.18 -7.36 4.36
CA ASP A 132 -5.73 -6.71 3.18
C ASP A 132 -6.17 -5.29 3.50
N PHE A 133 -6.29 -4.47 2.45
CA PHE A 133 -7.04 -3.22 2.52
C PHE A 133 -8.46 -3.45 1.97
N ILE A 134 -9.43 -2.84 2.63
CA ILE A 134 -10.83 -2.83 2.19
C ILE A 134 -11.37 -1.39 2.26
N SER A 135 -12.01 -0.92 1.19
CA SER A 135 -12.68 0.38 1.17
C SER A 135 -14.13 0.28 1.61
N GLU A 136 -14.75 1.42 1.90
CA GLU A 136 -16.17 1.50 2.26
C GLU A 136 -17.06 0.82 1.22
N SER A 137 -16.82 1.08 -0.06
CA SER A 137 -17.57 0.50 -1.17
C SER A 137 -17.48 -1.02 -1.26
N GLN A 138 -16.45 -1.62 -0.68
CA GLN A 138 -16.23 -3.06 -0.66
C GLN A 138 -16.80 -3.75 0.61
N LEU A 139 -17.18 -2.97 1.62
CA LEU A 139 -17.71 -3.53 2.87
C LEU A 139 -18.89 -4.49 2.65
N PRO A 140 -19.92 -4.17 1.81
CA PRO A 140 -21.06 -5.05 1.63
C PRO A 140 -20.70 -6.45 1.12
N GLU A 141 -19.70 -6.52 0.24
CA GLU A 141 -19.34 -7.76 -0.45
C GLU A 141 -18.25 -8.55 0.26
N LYS A 142 -17.27 -7.84 0.83
CA LYS A 142 -16.02 -8.47 1.29
C LYS A 142 -15.86 -8.56 2.79
N LEU A 143 -16.58 -7.74 3.58
CA LEU A 143 -16.37 -7.69 5.03
C LEU A 143 -16.54 -9.05 5.69
N GLY A 144 -17.50 -9.86 5.23
CA GLY A 144 -17.74 -11.21 5.75
C GLY A 144 -16.60 -12.22 5.56
N ASN A 145 -15.64 -11.92 4.70
CA ASN A 145 -14.48 -12.79 4.45
C ASN A 145 -13.37 -12.64 5.52
N TYR A 146 -13.46 -11.63 6.38
CA TYR A 146 -12.46 -11.33 7.38
C TYR A 146 -12.93 -11.69 8.79
N LYS A 147 -11.98 -11.98 9.68
CA LYS A 147 -12.23 -12.20 11.11
C LYS A 147 -12.06 -10.92 11.93
N LEU A 148 -11.21 -10.02 11.45
CA LEU A 148 -10.90 -8.75 12.09
C LEU A 148 -10.90 -7.61 11.06
N LEU A 149 -11.66 -6.56 11.35
CA LEU A 149 -11.54 -5.27 10.68
C LEU A 149 -10.84 -4.28 11.60
N VAL A 150 -9.81 -3.63 11.08
CA VAL A 150 -9.08 -2.59 11.80
C VAL A 150 -9.39 -1.23 11.17
N ILE A 151 -9.82 -0.28 11.99
CA ILE A 151 -10.05 1.11 11.62
C ILE A 151 -8.89 1.94 12.18
N PRO A 152 -7.92 2.33 11.34
CA PRO A 152 -6.64 2.87 11.80
C PRO A 152 -6.71 4.32 12.26
N SER A 153 -7.73 5.05 11.84
CA SER A 153 -7.88 6.47 12.12
C SER A 153 -9.32 6.90 11.87
N ARG A 154 -9.57 8.20 11.94
CA ARG A 154 -10.86 8.80 11.62
C ARG A 154 -11.37 8.30 10.28
N SER A 155 -12.56 7.75 10.28
CA SER A 155 -13.24 7.26 9.09
C SER A 155 -14.59 7.95 8.99
N ILE A 156 -14.95 8.33 7.78
CA ILE A 156 -16.26 8.93 7.49
C ILE A 156 -17.11 7.81 6.92
N LEU A 157 -18.07 7.36 7.70
CA LEU A 157 -18.95 6.25 7.35
C LEU A 157 -20.40 6.72 7.37
N THR A 158 -21.18 6.21 6.44
CA THR A 158 -22.64 6.39 6.41
C THR A 158 -23.33 5.50 7.45
N ASP A 159 -24.57 5.80 7.78
CA ASP A 159 -25.39 4.98 8.69
C ASP A 159 -25.54 3.54 8.15
N ALA A 160 -25.61 3.37 6.84
CA ALA A 160 -25.67 2.04 6.22
C ALA A 160 -24.39 1.23 6.45
N GLU A 161 -23.23 1.84 6.30
CA GLU A 161 -21.92 1.22 6.56
C GLU A 161 -21.74 0.91 8.05
N LEU A 162 -22.18 1.80 8.95
CA LEU A 162 -22.18 1.52 10.38
C LEU A 162 -23.05 0.30 10.75
N LYS A 163 -24.23 0.15 10.13
CA LYS A 163 -25.07 -1.04 10.30
C LYS A 163 -24.42 -2.32 9.79
N LEU A 164 -23.61 -2.23 8.72
CA LEU A 164 -22.82 -3.37 8.25
C LEU A 164 -21.78 -3.78 9.28
N LEU A 165 -21.07 -2.82 9.87
CA LEU A 165 -20.09 -3.08 10.94
C LEU A 165 -20.76 -3.70 12.18
N GLU A 166 -21.90 -3.18 12.61
CA GLU A 166 -22.68 -3.77 13.71
C GLU A 166 -23.08 -5.22 13.41
N THR A 167 -23.55 -5.47 12.19
CA THR A 167 -23.94 -6.82 11.74
C THR A 167 -22.73 -7.75 11.72
N PHE A 168 -21.60 -7.28 11.26
CA PHE A 168 -20.34 -8.03 11.25
C PHE A 168 -19.94 -8.46 12.67
N VAL A 169 -19.98 -7.53 13.63
CA VAL A 169 -19.65 -7.84 15.04
C VAL A 169 -20.67 -8.80 15.65
N LYS A 170 -21.97 -8.62 15.39
CA LYS A 170 -23.03 -9.55 15.85
C LYS A 170 -22.86 -10.98 15.32
N LYS A 171 -22.27 -11.11 14.13
CA LYS A 171 -21.96 -12.42 13.53
C LYS A 171 -20.62 -13.01 14.00
N GLY A 172 -19.95 -12.40 14.97
CA GLY A 172 -18.70 -12.89 15.54
C GLY A 172 -17.42 -12.29 14.94
N GLY A 173 -17.54 -11.37 13.99
CA GLY A 173 -16.42 -10.58 13.51
C GLY A 173 -15.89 -9.65 14.61
N LYS A 174 -14.62 -9.31 14.53
CA LYS A 174 -13.95 -8.42 15.48
C LYS A 174 -13.68 -7.06 14.85
N LEU A 175 -13.90 -5.99 15.61
CA LEU A 175 -13.61 -4.63 15.20
C LEU A 175 -12.58 -4.03 16.14
N LEU A 176 -11.48 -3.54 15.61
CA LEU A 176 -10.46 -2.78 16.34
C LEU A 176 -10.39 -1.38 15.76
N ALA A 177 -10.67 -0.37 16.58
CA ALA A 177 -10.66 1.01 16.17
C ALA A 177 -9.68 1.82 17.02
N PHE A 178 -8.85 2.63 16.37
CA PHE A 178 -7.85 3.46 17.03
C PHE A 178 -8.32 4.91 17.15
N GLY A 179 -8.14 5.50 18.36
CA GLY A 179 -8.39 6.90 18.63
C GLY A 179 -9.85 7.30 18.38
N LYS A 180 -10.04 8.46 17.77
CA LYS A 180 -11.36 8.93 17.31
C LYS A 180 -11.69 8.31 15.95
N ALA A 181 -11.97 7.02 15.93
CA ALA A 181 -12.17 6.27 14.68
C ALA A 181 -13.41 6.71 13.90
N PHE A 182 -14.37 7.32 14.57
CA PHE A 182 -15.61 7.78 13.96
C PHE A 182 -15.80 9.26 14.27
N ASP A 183 -15.71 10.12 13.24
CA ASP A 183 -16.23 11.50 13.31
C ASP A 183 -17.65 11.48 12.73
N ARG A 184 -18.57 12.15 13.44
CA ARG A 184 -19.93 12.45 12.97
C ARG A 184 -19.96 13.85 12.39
#